data_19c07e8a2830b0d92e103822e65ce197
#
_entry.id   19c07e8a2830b0d92e103822e65ce197
#
_cell.length_a   1.000
_cell.length_b   1.000
_cell.length_c   1.000
_cell.angle_alpha   90.00
_cell.angle_beta   90.00
_cell.angle_gamma   90.00
#
_symmetry.space_group_name_H-M   'P 1'
#
loop_
_entity.id
_entity.type
_entity.pdbx_description
1 polymer ?
#
loop_
_entity_poly.entity_id
_entity_poly.type
_entity_poly.pdbx_seq_one_letter_code
_entity_poly.pdbx_strand_id
1 'polypeptide(L)'
;MQRFITLAFNTLLLLSLNAATPETHYTVIVSLDGFRWDYPDMYKTPNLDRMAADGVKAVMLPSYPASTFPNHYTLATGLVPDHHGIINNTFWDVKNRRQYSMGDSATRNNPEYYFGEPIWITAQKQGIKTGNMYWVGSDIAIKKSHPTYYRPWNAKPFLTFEQRIDTVLTWLQKPEPERPRLIMLYFEEPDGSGHHNGPCSLPTGAVVQHMDSLVGVLRKK
;
A
#
# COMPACT_ATOMS: atom_id res chain seq x y z
N MET A 1 75.07 -30.28 -16.67
CA MET A 1 74.06 -29.88 -15.70
C MET A 1 72.99 -29.07 -16.47
N GLN A 2 71.92 -29.73 -16.95
CA GLN A 2 70.81 -29.08 -17.61
C GLN A 2 69.70 -28.88 -16.60
N ARG A 3 69.30 -27.61 -16.39
CA ARG A 3 68.11 -27.27 -15.57
C ARG A 3 66.91 -27.28 -16.40
N PHE A 4 65.98 -28.17 -16.14
CA PHE A 4 64.64 -28.17 -16.73
C PHE A 4 63.79 -27.12 -15.98
N ILE A 5 63.30 -26.10 -16.71
CA ILE A 5 62.32 -25.16 -16.23
C ILE A 5 60.96 -25.72 -16.57
N THR A 6 60.20 -26.15 -15.55
CA THR A 6 58.81 -26.60 -15.70
C THR A 6 57.90 -25.36 -15.67
N LEU A 7 57.31 -25.02 -16.81
CA LEU A 7 56.32 -23.96 -16.89
C LEU A 7 54.98 -24.53 -16.46
N ALA A 8 54.47 -24.12 -15.29
CA ALA A 8 53.13 -24.47 -14.85
C ALA A 8 52.14 -23.52 -15.52
N PHE A 9 51.33 -24.05 -16.41
CA PHE A 9 50.20 -23.33 -17.04
C PHE A 9 49.03 -23.36 -16.05
N ASN A 10 48.78 -22.25 -15.34
CA ASN A 10 47.56 -22.06 -14.55
C ASN A 10 46.41 -21.71 -15.48
N THR A 11 45.59 -22.69 -15.84
CA THR A 11 44.34 -22.48 -16.53
C THR A 11 43.35 -21.93 -15.52
N LEU A 12 43.13 -20.61 -15.51
CA LEU A 12 42.10 -19.95 -14.74
C LEU A 12 40.74 -20.27 -15.37
N LEU A 13 40.04 -21.25 -14.80
CA LEU A 13 38.65 -21.60 -15.21
C LEU A 13 37.77 -20.48 -14.71
N LEU A 14 37.43 -19.50 -15.56
CA LEU A 14 36.40 -18.50 -15.34
C LEU A 14 35.05 -19.23 -15.36
N LEU A 15 34.58 -19.68 -14.20
CA LEU A 15 33.21 -20.03 -13.95
C LEU A 15 32.39 -18.72 -14.09
N SER A 16 31.81 -18.51 -15.27
CA SER A 16 30.73 -17.53 -15.45
C SER A 16 29.55 -18.02 -14.60
N LEU A 17 29.47 -17.52 -13.37
CA LEU A 17 28.25 -17.56 -12.60
C LEU A 17 27.22 -16.76 -13.40
N ASN A 18 26.38 -17.46 -14.17
CA ASN A 18 25.12 -16.91 -14.64
C ASN A 18 24.29 -16.61 -13.38
N ALA A 19 24.50 -15.45 -12.77
CA ALA A 19 23.55 -14.91 -11.82
C ALA A 19 22.24 -14.76 -12.60
N ALA A 20 21.27 -15.63 -12.30
CA ALA A 20 19.92 -15.44 -12.81
C ALA A 20 19.55 -13.99 -12.53
N THR A 21 19.14 -13.26 -13.56
CA THR A 21 18.64 -11.89 -13.37
C THR A 21 17.55 -11.96 -12.31
N PRO A 22 17.64 -11.23 -11.20
CA PRO A 22 16.64 -11.32 -10.16
C PRO A 22 15.29 -11.01 -10.78
N GLU A 23 14.33 -11.92 -10.60
CA GLU A 23 12.98 -11.74 -11.10
C GLU A 23 12.40 -10.42 -10.55
N THR A 24 11.92 -9.58 -11.44
CA THR A 24 11.37 -8.29 -11.06
C THR A 24 9.96 -8.48 -10.53
N HIS A 25 9.79 -8.41 -9.21
CA HIS A 25 8.49 -8.51 -8.57
C HIS A 25 7.79 -7.14 -8.47
N TYR A 26 6.48 -7.16 -8.66
CA TYR A 26 5.59 -6.02 -8.48
C TYR A 26 4.60 -6.34 -7.36
N THR A 27 4.43 -5.41 -6.44
CA THR A 27 3.50 -5.54 -5.32
C THR A 27 2.46 -4.43 -5.39
N VAL A 28 1.19 -4.81 -5.43
CA VAL A 28 0.05 -3.87 -5.33
C VAL A 28 -0.73 -4.22 -4.07
N ILE A 29 -0.73 -3.29 -3.12
CA ILE A 29 -1.51 -3.39 -1.89
C ILE A 29 -2.80 -2.61 -2.11
N VAL A 30 -3.94 -3.30 -2.06
CA VAL A 30 -5.27 -2.70 -2.17
C VAL A 30 -5.93 -2.74 -0.81
N SER A 31 -6.35 -1.59 -0.30
CA SER A 31 -7.15 -1.49 0.93
C SER A 31 -8.58 -1.08 0.61
N LEU A 32 -9.52 -1.83 1.14
CA LEU A 32 -10.94 -1.56 1.12
C LEU A 32 -11.34 -1.23 2.57
N ASP A 33 -11.60 0.07 2.85
CA ASP A 33 -11.90 0.51 4.20
C ASP A 33 -13.22 -0.08 4.70
N GLY A 34 -13.26 -0.46 5.97
CA GLY A 34 -14.44 -1.08 6.58
C GLY A 34 -14.81 -2.46 6.01
N PHE A 35 -13.92 -3.10 5.23
CA PHE A 35 -14.20 -4.42 4.66
C PHE A 35 -14.08 -5.50 5.73
N ARG A 36 -15.22 -6.06 6.15
CA ARG A 36 -15.28 -7.11 7.16
C ARG A 36 -14.76 -8.44 6.62
N TRP A 37 -14.11 -9.20 7.49
CA TRP A 37 -13.51 -10.50 7.17
C TRP A 37 -14.50 -11.54 6.64
N ASP A 38 -15.80 -11.42 7.00
CA ASP A 38 -16.89 -12.32 6.65
C ASP A 38 -17.75 -11.85 5.47
N TYR A 39 -17.48 -10.69 4.87
CA TYR A 39 -18.21 -10.22 3.69
C TYR A 39 -18.17 -11.18 2.50
N PRO A 40 -17.07 -11.89 2.20
CA PRO A 40 -17.09 -12.90 1.15
C PRO A 40 -18.01 -14.09 1.41
N ASP A 41 -18.33 -14.37 2.67
CA ASP A 41 -19.27 -15.43 3.04
C ASP A 41 -20.74 -14.94 2.98
N MET A 42 -20.95 -13.62 3.07
CA MET A 42 -22.29 -13.00 3.06
C MET A 42 -22.73 -12.55 1.64
N TYR A 43 -21.80 -12.15 0.79
CA TYR A 43 -22.08 -11.55 -0.49
C TYR A 43 -21.26 -12.24 -1.60
N LYS A 44 -21.75 -12.13 -2.86
CA LYS A 44 -21.04 -12.69 -4.00
C LYS A 44 -19.78 -11.86 -4.31
N THR A 45 -18.61 -12.45 -4.08
CA THR A 45 -17.30 -11.84 -4.32
C THR A 45 -16.40 -12.75 -5.19
N PRO A 46 -16.80 -13.06 -6.44
CA PRO A 46 -16.12 -14.09 -7.25
C PRO A 46 -14.68 -13.77 -7.59
N ASN A 47 -14.28 -12.49 -7.58
CA ASN A 47 -12.89 -12.09 -7.85
C ASN A 47 -12.01 -12.28 -6.62
N LEU A 48 -12.50 -11.92 -5.42
CA LEU A 48 -11.81 -12.17 -4.16
C LEU A 48 -11.75 -13.67 -3.86
N ASP A 49 -12.83 -14.42 -4.13
CA ASP A 49 -12.86 -15.88 -3.98
C ASP A 49 -11.79 -16.55 -4.86
N ARG A 50 -11.66 -16.09 -6.11
CA ARG A 50 -10.61 -16.57 -7.01
C ARG A 50 -9.21 -16.20 -6.52
N MET A 51 -9.02 -14.99 -5.98
CA MET A 51 -7.74 -14.61 -5.38
C MET A 51 -7.40 -15.49 -4.18
N ALA A 52 -8.38 -15.82 -3.35
CA ALA A 52 -8.20 -16.73 -2.23
C ALA A 52 -7.84 -18.15 -2.69
N ALA A 53 -8.44 -18.63 -3.77
CA ALA A 53 -8.16 -19.95 -4.35
C ALA A 53 -6.76 -20.03 -5.00
N ASP A 54 -6.29 -18.94 -5.62
CA ASP A 54 -4.98 -18.87 -6.27
C ASP A 54 -3.85 -18.46 -5.30
N GLY A 55 -4.19 -18.00 -4.11
CA GLY A 55 -3.24 -17.47 -3.12
C GLY A 55 -3.57 -17.89 -1.71
N VAL A 56 -3.64 -16.92 -0.78
CA VAL A 56 -3.92 -17.14 0.63
C VAL A 56 -5.02 -16.19 1.12
N LYS A 57 -5.99 -16.71 1.87
CA LYS A 57 -6.98 -15.92 2.63
C LYS A 57 -6.64 -16.02 4.12
N ALA A 58 -6.61 -14.88 4.81
CA ALA A 58 -6.41 -14.83 6.26
C ALA A 58 -7.29 -13.75 6.89
N VAL A 59 -7.61 -13.93 8.17
CA VAL A 59 -8.27 -12.92 8.98
C VAL A 59 -7.20 -12.04 9.62
N MET A 60 -7.35 -10.72 9.52
CA MET A 60 -6.45 -9.77 10.14
C MET A 60 -7.21 -8.99 11.23
N LEU A 61 -6.63 -8.92 12.42
CA LEU A 61 -7.12 -8.05 13.48
C LEU A 61 -6.56 -6.65 13.27
N PRO A 62 -7.41 -5.61 13.26
CA PRO A 62 -6.94 -4.23 13.18
C PRO A 62 -6.23 -3.82 14.48
N SER A 63 -5.40 -2.79 14.40
CA SER A 63 -4.88 -2.12 15.59
C SER A 63 -6.01 -1.37 16.31
N TYR A 64 -5.90 -1.25 17.63
CA TYR A 64 -6.81 -0.40 18.40
C TYR A 64 -6.30 1.05 18.42
N PRO A 65 -7.19 2.04 18.19
CA PRO A 65 -8.59 1.91 17.77
C PRO A 65 -8.71 1.49 16.30
N ALA A 66 -9.81 0.76 15.97
CA ALA A 66 -10.11 0.32 14.62
C ALA A 66 -10.65 1.48 13.76
N SER A 67 -9.85 2.52 13.57
CA SER A 67 -10.16 3.73 12.81
C SER A 67 -9.28 3.82 11.57
N THR A 68 -9.73 4.53 10.54
CA THR A 68 -9.10 4.63 9.22
C THR A 68 -7.62 5.02 9.29
N PHE A 69 -7.32 6.20 9.86
CA PHE A 69 -5.97 6.76 9.85
C PHE A 69 -4.97 5.90 10.65
N PRO A 70 -5.25 5.53 11.93
CA PRO A 70 -4.35 4.66 12.67
C PRO A 70 -4.03 3.36 11.93
N ASN A 71 -5.06 2.67 11.42
CA ASN A 71 -4.84 1.35 10.82
C ASN A 71 -4.11 1.42 9.49
N HIS A 72 -4.44 2.37 8.60
CA HIS A 72 -3.72 2.51 7.34
C HIS A 72 -2.27 2.95 7.53
N TYR A 73 -1.99 3.73 8.59
CA TYR A 73 -0.62 4.09 8.91
C TYR A 73 0.14 2.96 9.63
N THR A 74 -0.56 2.14 10.43
CA THR A 74 -0.03 0.87 10.94
C THR A 74 0.38 -0.08 9.81
N LEU A 75 -0.49 -0.26 8.80
CA LEU A 75 -0.17 -1.09 7.62
C LEU A 75 1.06 -0.58 6.86
N ALA A 76 1.26 0.74 6.83
CA ALA A 76 2.39 1.34 6.14
C ALA A 76 3.71 1.28 6.92
N THR A 77 3.66 1.25 8.26
CA THR A 77 4.86 1.37 9.12
C THR A 77 5.21 0.09 9.86
N GLY A 78 4.26 -0.83 10.02
CA GLY A 78 4.39 -1.98 10.91
C GLY A 78 4.39 -1.63 12.41
N LEU A 79 4.07 -0.37 12.75
CA LEU A 79 4.02 0.12 14.14
C LEU A 79 2.57 0.22 14.61
N VAL A 80 2.34 0.07 15.90
CA VAL A 80 1.03 0.34 16.52
C VAL A 80 0.82 1.84 16.73
N PRO A 81 -0.44 2.33 16.89
CA PRO A 81 -0.78 3.76 16.91
C PRO A 81 0.01 4.62 17.89
N ASP A 82 0.29 4.16 19.08
CA ASP A 82 1.08 4.88 20.10
C ASP A 82 2.57 5.02 19.71
N HIS A 83 3.08 4.14 18.84
CA HIS A 83 4.45 4.22 18.34
C HIS A 83 4.58 5.04 17.06
N HIS A 84 3.55 5.06 16.20
CA HIS A 84 3.60 5.84 14.96
C HIS A 84 2.92 7.21 15.05
N GLY A 85 2.28 7.54 16.19
CA GLY A 85 1.79 8.87 16.53
C GLY A 85 0.37 9.21 16.06
N ILE A 86 -0.19 8.49 15.10
CA ILE A 86 -1.58 8.68 14.65
C ILE A 86 -2.49 7.78 15.48
N ILE A 87 -2.85 8.26 16.67
CA ILE A 87 -3.56 7.45 17.67
C ILE A 87 -5.08 7.36 17.46
N ASN A 88 -5.65 8.23 16.63
CA ASN A 88 -7.05 8.20 16.20
C ASN A 88 -7.24 9.10 14.95
N ASN A 89 -8.42 9.03 14.30
CA ASN A 89 -8.84 9.97 13.26
C ASN A 89 -8.92 11.41 13.78
N THR A 90 -9.22 11.57 15.08
CA THR A 90 -9.25 12.84 15.80
C THR A 90 -8.79 12.61 17.23
N PHE A 91 -7.85 13.42 17.71
CA PHE A 91 -7.35 13.35 19.10
C PHE A 91 -6.81 14.71 19.57
N TRP A 92 -6.70 14.88 20.89
CA TRP A 92 -6.12 16.06 21.50
C TRP A 92 -4.61 15.93 21.62
N ASP A 93 -3.89 16.86 21.01
CA ASP A 93 -2.44 16.99 21.18
C ASP A 93 -2.14 17.87 22.39
N VAL A 94 -1.75 17.24 23.48
CA VAL A 94 -1.46 17.90 24.75
C VAL A 94 -0.26 18.84 24.64
N LYS A 95 0.76 18.47 23.85
CA LYS A 95 1.99 19.26 23.68
C LYS A 95 1.71 20.58 22.97
N ASN A 96 0.97 20.54 21.88
CA ASN A 96 0.66 21.71 21.07
C ASN A 96 -0.68 22.37 21.45
N ARG A 97 -1.39 21.84 22.46
CA ARG A 97 -2.70 22.31 22.95
C ARG A 97 -3.71 22.52 21.82
N ARG A 98 -3.77 21.59 20.91
CA ARG A 98 -4.67 21.63 19.74
C ARG A 98 -5.21 20.25 19.41
N GLN A 99 -6.32 20.24 18.72
CA GLN A 99 -6.89 18.99 18.21
C GLN A 99 -6.23 18.62 16.89
N TYR A 100 -5.72 17.40 16.79
CA TYR A 100 -5.44 16.75 15.50
C TYR A 100 -6.77 16.26 14.91
N SER A 101 -6.96 16.44 13.62
CA SER A 101 -8.10 15.85 12.88
C SER A 101 -7.70 15.48 11.46
N MET A 102 -8.10 14.29 11.01
CA MET A 102 -7.94 13.89 9.61
C MET A 102 -8.68 14.83 8.63
N GLY A 103 -9.72 15.52 9.09
CA GLY A 103 -10.47 16.51 8.31
C GLY A 103 -9.76 17.87 8.20
N ASP A 104 -8.85 18.19 9.12
CA ASP A 104 -8.11 19.46 9.14
C ASP A 104 -6.74 19.33 8.49
N SER A 105 -6.56 19.96 7.33
CA SER A 105 -5.30 19.93 6.60
C SER A 105 -4.11 20.53 7.36
N ALA A 106 -4.36 21.47 8.27
CA ALA A 106 -3.30 22.10 9.08
C ALA A 106 -2.67 21.13 10.08
N THR A 107 -3.43 20.13 10.55
CA THR A 107 -2.92 19.08 11.42
C THR A 107 -2.59 17.80 10.65
N ARG A 108 -3.50 17.35 9.78
CA ARG A 108 -3.27 16.16 8.97
C ARG A 108 -1.98 16.22 8.15
N ASN A 109 -1.65 17.39 7.59
CA ASN A 109 -0.46 17.52 6.71
C ASN A 109 0.82 17.88 7.50
N ASN A 110 0.76 17.96 8.83
CA ASN A 110 1.94 18.23 9.63
C ASN A 110 2.74 16.93 9.87
N PRO A 111 3.98 16.80 9.34
CA PRO A 111 4.80 15.60 9.48
C PRO A 111 5.20 15.29 10.94
N GLU A 112 5.08 16.25 11.87
CA GLU A 112 5.36 16.03 13.29
C GLU A 112 4.44 15.03 13.98
N TYR A 113 3.28 14.73 13.38
CA TYR A 113 2.37 13.70 13.89
C TYR A 113 2.70 12.28 13.41
N TYR A 114 3.56 12.13 12.36
CA TYR A 114 3.80 10.87 11.68
C TYR A 114 5.18 10.31 12.02
N PHE A 115 5.23 9.41 13.00
CA PHE A 115 6.46 8.75 13.40
C PHE A 115 6.67 7.44 12.63
N GLY A 116 7.84 6.84 12.81
CA GLY A 116 8.22 5.64 12.08
C GLY A 116 8.71 5.94 10.66
N GLU A 117 8.81 4.90 9.87
CA GLU A 117 9.19 4.98 8.46
C GLU A 117 8.21 4.14 7.63
N PRO A 118 7.38 4.78 6.80
CA PRO A 118 6.47 4.05 5.93
C PRO A 118 7.20 3.21 4.88
N ILE A 119 6.62 2.08 4.51
CA ILE A 119 7.20 1.11 3.57
C ILE A 119 7.60 1.72 2.22
N TRP A 120 6.88 2.75 1.73
CA TRP A 120 7.26 3.43 0.48
C TRP A 120 8.59 4.17 0.60
N ILE A 121 8.93 4.72 1.76
CA ILE A 121 10.25 5.36 1.97
C ILE A 121 11.33 4.30 2.04
N THR A 122 11.10 3.22 2.78
CA THR A 122 12.02 2.08 2.86
C THR A 122 12.30 1.47 1.49
N ALA A 123 11.27 1.30 0.67
CA ALA A 123 11.40 0.82 -0.70
C ALA A 123 12.23 1.78 -1.58
N GLN A 124 11.97 3.08 -1.48
CA GLN A 124 12.71 4.09 -2.25
C GLN A 124 14.20 4.17 -1.86
N LYS A 125 14.54 3.98 -0.58
CA LYS A 125 15.93 3.87 -0.14
C LYS A 125 16.68 2.69 -0.77
N GLN A 126 15.94 1.67 -1.20
CA GLN A 126 16.45 0.50 -1.92
C GLN A 126 16.36 0.64 -3.45
N GLY A 127 16.10 1.85 -3.96
CA GLY A 127 16.00 2.12 -5.39
C GLY A 127 14.67 1.69 -6.04
N ILE A 128 13.66 1.29 -5.24
CA ILE A 128 12.36 0.86 -5.73
C ILE A 128 11.44 2.09 -5.85
N LYS A 129 10.95 2.38 -7.05
CA LYS A 129 9.92 3.42 -7.24
C LYS A 129 8.59 2.95 -6.66
N THR A 130 7.86 3.91 -6.06
CA THR A 130 6.60 3.62 -5.36
C THR A 130 5.47 4.49 -5.90
N GLY A 131 4.24 3.97 -5.81
CA GLY A 131 3.03 4.70 -6.18
C GLY A 131 1.98 4.59 -5.07
N ASN A 132 1.42 5.73 -4.62
CA ASN A 132 0.40 5.73 -3.57
C ASN A 132 -0.83 6.51 -4.03
N MET A 133 -1.97 5.82 -4.10
CA MET A 133 -3.25 6.39 -4.48
C MET A 133 -4.11 6.59 -3.24
N TYR A 134 -4.28 7.83 -2.79
CA TYR A 134 -5.06 8.22 -1.60
C TYR A 134 -4.67 7.50 -0.30
N TRP A 135 -3.47 6.95 -0.18
CA TRP A 135 -3.05 6.27 1.03
C TRP A 135 -2.71 7.25 2.14
N VAL A 136 -3.15 6.94 3.37
CA VAL A 136 -2.90 7.78 4.57
C VAL A 136 -1.42 8.04 4.77
N GLY A 137 -1.05 9.32 4.90
CA GLY A 137 0.32 9.77 5.13
C GLY A 137 1.21 9.86 3.88
N SER A 138 0.73 9.41 2.71
CA SER A 138 1.55 9.43 1.49
C SER A 138 1.76 10.83 0.89
N ASP A 139 0.89 11.76 1.20
CA ASP A 139 0.93 13.17 0.79
C ASP A 139 1.71 14.07 1.75
N ILE A 140 2.30 13.48 2.77
CA ILE A 140 3.06 14.18 3.80
C ILE A 140 4.55 13.93 3.63
N ALA A 141 5.37 14.96 3.76
CA ALA A 141 6.84 14.86 3.63
C ALA A 141 7.47 14.15 4.85
N ILE A 142 7.03 12.91 5.14
CA ILE A 142 7.57 12.11 6.24
C ILE A 142 9.05 11.87 5.98
N LYS A 143 9.91 12.17 6.97
CA LYS A 143 11.37 12.13 6.80
C LYS A 143 11.86 12.88 5.54
N LYS A 144 11.17 13.96 5.17
CA LYS A 144 11.44 14.80 4.00
C LYS A 144 11.32 14.06 2.66
N SER A 145 10.49 13.03 2.59
CA SER A 145 10.29 12.20 1.41
C SER A 145 8.81 11.94 1.13
N HIS A 146 8.48 11.83 -0.16
CA HIS A 146 7.18 11.41 -0.67
C HIS A 146 7.33 10.14 -1.52
N PRO A 147 6.26 9.36 -1.78
CA PRO A 147 6.28 8.34 -2.82
C PRO A 147 6.67 8.94 -4.17
N THR A 148 7.22 8.14 -5.08
CA THR A 148 7.60 8.60 -6.43
C THR A 148 6.40 9.14 -7.20
N TYR A 149 5.26 8.45 -7.12
CA TYR A 149 3.97 8.88 -7.64
C TYR A 149 2.95 8.84 -6.51
N TYR A 150 2.13 9.87 -6.39
CA TYR A 150 1.07 9.83 -5.40
C TYR A 150 -0.09 10.75 -5.74
N ARG A 151 -1.27 10.39 -5.23
CA ARG A 151 -2.45 11.25 -5.21
C ARG A 151 -2.75 11.59 -3.77
N PRO A 152 -2.70 12.88 -3.37
CA PRO A 152 -2.98 13.31 -2.00
C PRO A 152 -4.37 12.89 -1.52
N TRP A 153 -4.50 12.59 -0.23
CA TRP A 153 -5.74 12.14 0.42
C TRP A 153 -6.98 12.95 0.05
N ASN A 154 -6.88 14.28 0.02
CA ASN A 154 -7.99 15.18 -0.30
C ASN A 154 -7.85 15.90 -1.64
N ALA A 155 -7.07 15.38 -2.58
CA ALA A 155 -6.86 16.03 -3.87
C ALA A 155 -8.17 16.16 -4.65
N LYS A 156 -8.46 17.39 -5.10
CA LYS A 156 -9.60 17.67 -5.98
C LYS A 156 -9.16 17.70 -7.45
N PRO A 157 -10.00 17.33 -8.41
CA PRO A 157 -11.29 16.63 -8.20
C PRO A 157 -11.05 15.23 -7.61
N PHE A 158 -12.02 14.72 -6.83
CA PHE A 158 -11.96 13.33 -6.40
C PHE A 158 -12.08 12.41 -7.61
N LEU A 159 -11.16 11.46 -7.71
CA LEU A 159 -11.24 10.41 -8.71
C LEU A 159 -12.29 9.38 -8.33
N THR A 160 -13.07 8.91 -9.30
CA THR A 160 -13.91 7.73 -9.13
C THR A 160 -13.02 6.51 -8.84
N PHE A 161 -13.61 5.43 -8.39
CA PHE A 161 -12.85 4.20 -8.11
C PHE A 161 -12.20 3.64 -9.38
N GLU A 162 -12.91 3.68 -10.50
CA GLU A 162 -12.41 3.27 -11.82
C GLU A 162 -11.22 4.14 -12.24
N GLN A 163 -11.31 5.47 -12.09
CA GLN A 163 -10.22 6.39 -12.41
C GLN A 163 -8.98 6.15 -11.53
N ARG A 164 -9.15 5.70 -10.28
CA ARG A 164 -8.01 5.32 -9.41
C ARG A 164 -7.31 4.08 -9.98
N ILE A 165 -8.08 3.09 -10.41
CA ILE A 165 -7.55 1.88 -11.06
C ILE A 165 -6.84 2.25 -12.37
N ASP A 166 -7.46 3.06 -13.23
CA ASP A 166 -6.86 3.50 -14.50
C ASP A 166 -5.53 4.25 -14.27
N THR A 167 -5.47 5.06 -13.21
CA THR A 167 -4.22 5.75 -12.82
C THR A 167 -3.15 4.76 -12.41
N VAL A 168 -3.48 3.77 -11.58
CA VAL A 168 -2.54 2.71 -11.16
C VAL A 168 -2.05 1.91 -12.36
N LEU A 169 -2.96 1.54 -13.28
CA LEU A 169 -2.61 0.85 -14.51
C LEU A 169 -1.69 1.69 -15.40
N THR A 170 -1.94 2.99 -15.50
CA THR A 170 -1.04 3.92 -16.21
C THR A 170 0.35 3.94 -15.60
N TRP A 171 0.47 3.89 -14.26
CA TRP A 171 1.78 3.79 -13.61
C TRP A 171 2.48 2.47 -13.91
N LEU A 172 1.74 1.35 -13.94
CA LEU A 172 2.28 0.02 -14.26
C LEU A 172 2.68 -0.14 -15.74
N GLN A 173 2.13 0.69 -16.64
CA GLN A 173 2.48 0.71 -18.06
C GLN A 173 3.70 1.58 -18.39
N LYS A 174 4.25 2.31 -17.42
CA LYS A 174 5.46 3.11 -17.63
C LYS A 174 6.65 2.23 -18.03
N PRO A 175 7.65 2.80 -18.74
CA PRO A 175 8.92 2.11 -18.96
C PRO A 175 9.52 1.60 -17.65
N GLU A 176 10.20 0.45 -17.68
CA GLU A 176 10.70 -0.22 -16.48
C GLU A 176 11.47 0.70 -15.52
N PRO A 177 12.38 1.58 -15.96
CA PRO A 177 13.10 2.48 -15.06
C PRO A 177 12.21 3.49 -14.33
N GLU A 178 11.01 3.76 -14.86
CA GLU A 178 10.03 4.68 -14.27
C GLU A 178 8.88 3.98 -13.55
N ARG A 179 8.71 2.69 -13.80
CA ARG A 179 7.59 1.91 -13.30
C ARG A 179 7.69 1.69 -11.79
N PRO A 180 6.65 2.03 -11.00
CA PRO A 180 6.63 1.72 -9.57
C PRO A 180 6.48 0.20 -9.38
N ARG A 181 7.28 -0.36 -8.48
CA ARG A 181 7.25 -1.79 -8.12
C ARG A 181 6.52 -2.05 -6.81
N LEU A 182 6.24 -1.01 -6.04
CA LEU A 182 5.35 -1.05 -4.88
C LEU A 182 4.26 0.00 -5.08
N ILE A 183 3.01 -0.44 -5.10
CA ILE A 183 1.84 0.44 -5.19
C ILE A 183 0.93 0.19 -4.00
N MET A 184 0.42 1.28 -3.39
CA MET A 184 -0.58 1.25 -2.34
C MET A 184 -1.81 2.02 -2.80
N LEU A 185 -2.95 1.35 -2.86
CA LEU A 185 -4.22 1.87 -3.37
C LEU A 185 -5.29 1.77 -2.29
N TYR A 186 -5.91 2.89 -1.96
CA TYR A 186 -6.95 2.99 -0.96
C TYR A 186 -8.31 3.29 -1.59
N PHE A 187 -9.32 2.62 -1.07
CA PHE A 187 -10.74 2.89 -1.31
C PHE A 187 -11.47 3.09 0.02
N GLU A 188 -12.29 4.14 0.10
CA GLU A 188 -13.08 4.48 1.28
C GLU A 188 -14.31 3.59 1.49
N GLU A 189 -14.63 2.72 0.54
CA GLU A 189 -15.74 1.79 0.62
C GLU A 189 -15.25 0.35 0.92
N PRO A 190 -16.08 -0.44 1.62
CA PRO A 190 -17.49 -0.24 1.99
C PRO A 190 -17.75 0.48 3.34
N ASP A 191 -16.75 1.17 3.94
CA ASP A 191 -16.88 1.87 5.22
C ASP A 191 -18.01 2.91 5.19
N GLY A 192 -18.03 3.77 4.18
CA GLY A 192 -19.04 4.80 4.00
C GLY A 192 -20.46 4.22 3.95
N SER A 193 -20.68 3.18 3.16
CA SER A 193 -21.97 2.50 3.09
C SER A 193 -22.32 1.81 4.41
N GLY A 194 -21.34 1.21 5.07
CA GLY A 194 -21.51 0.57 6.38
C GLY A 194 -21.99 1.54 7.45
N HIS A 195 -21.44 2.74 7.48
CA HIS A 195 -21.85 3.81 8.38
C HIS A 195 -23.27 4.33 8.10
N HIS A 196 -23.64 4.49 6.83
CA HIS A 196 -24.96 5.05 6.44
C HIS A 196 -26.10 4.02 6.52
N ASN A 197 -25.85 2.79 6.10
CA ASN A 197 -26.89 1.81 5.86
C ASN A 197 -26.82 0.62 6.83
N GLY A 198 -25.76 0.53 7.63
CA GLY A 198 -25.43 -0.62 8.44
C GLY A 198 -24.59 -1.67 7.70
N PRO A 199 -23.69 -2.36 8.41
CA PRO A 199 -22.70 -3.24 7.79
C PRO A 199 -23.26 -4.48 7.09
N CYS A 200 -24.47 -4.93 7.48
CA CYS A 200 -25.10 -6.13 6.92
C CYS A 200 -26.32 -5.80 6.04
N SER A 201 -26.42 -4.57 5.55
CA SER A 201 -27.56 -4.12 4.73
C SER A 201 -27.38 -4.51 3.26
N LEU A 202 -28.49 -4.55 2.51
CA LEU A 202 -28.47 -4.76 1.07
C LEU A 202 -27.64 -3.69 0.31
N PRO A 203 -27.77 -2.39 0.64
CA PRO A 203 -26.91 -1.37 0.01
C PRO A 203 -25.42 -1.62 0.25
N THR A 204 -25.00 -1.96 1.46
CA THR A 204 -23.60 -2.29 1.77
C THR A 204 -23.15 -3.54 1.01
N GLY A 205 -24.01 -4.55 0.89
CA GLY A 205 -23.72 -5.74 0.08
C GLY A 205 -23.49 -5.40 -1.40
N ALA A 206 -24.28 -4.48 -1.97
CA ALA A 206 -24.08 -4.03 -3.34
C ALA A 206 -22.73 -3.31 -3.53
N VAL A 207 -22.32 -2.50 -2.54
CA VAL A 207 -21.00 -1.83 -2.54
C VAL A 207 -19.87 -2.86 -2.43
N VAL A 208 -19.99 -3.86 -1.56
CA VAL A 208 -19.00 -4.95 -1.45
C VAL A 208 -18.81 -5.67 -2.78
N GLN A 209 -19.92 -5.99 -3.49
CA GLN A 209 -19.84 -6.62 -4.81
C GLN A 209 -19.22 -5.71 -5.87
N HIS A 210 -19.48 -4.40 -5.79
CA HIS A 210 -18.82 -3.43 -6.67
C HIS A 210 -17.30 -3.39 -6.40
N MET A 211 -16.89 -3.34 -5.15
CA MET A 211 -15.45 -3.38 -4.79
C MET A 211 -14.78 -4.67 -5.27
N ASP A 212 -15.44 -5.82 -5.14
CA ASP A 212 -14.96 -7.08 -5.71
C ASP A 212 -14.73 -6.97 -7.23
N SER A 213 -15.67 -6.34 -7.94
CA SER A 213 -15.56 -6.14 -9.41
C SER A 213 -14.35 -5.29 -9.78
N LEU A 214 -14.08 -4.24 -9.02
CA LEU A 214 -12.92 -3.35 -9.21
C LEU A 214 -11.59 -4.09 -8.99
N VAL A 215 -11.51 -4.93 -7.95
CA VAL A 215 -10.35 -5.82 -7.73
C VAL A 215 -10.17 -6.76 -8.92
N GLY A 216 -11.26 -7.28 -9.47
CA GLY A 216 -11.25 -8.11 -10.66
C GLY A 216 -10.71 -7.40 -11.91
N VAL A 217 -11.02 -6.10 -12.09
CA VAL A 217 -10.47 -5.28 -13.18
C VAL A 217 -8.96 -5.11 -13.02
N LEU A 218 -8.51 -4.77 -11.81
CA LEU A 218 -7.08 -4.56 -11.54
C LEU A 218 -6.26 -5.83 -11.76
N ARG A 219 -6.82 -7.00 -11.43
CA ARG A 219 -6.12 -8.29 -11.56
C ARG A 219 -5.97 -8.78 -13.02
N LYS A 220 -6.90 -8.42 -13.90
CA LYS A 220 -6.92 -8.91 -15.30
C LYS A 220 -5.98 -8.17 -16.24
N LYS A 221 -5.45 -7.05 -15.82
CA LYS A 221 -4.60 -6.16 -16.63
C LYS A 221 -3.16 -6.13 -16.13
#